data_b71032b85c300f9e2b4ab82380055438
#
_entry.id   b71032b85c300f9e2b4ab82380055438
#
_cell.length_a   1.000
_cell.length_b   1.000
_cell.length_c   1.000
_cell.angle_alpha   90.00
_cell.angle_beta   90.00
_cell.angle_gamma   90.00
#
_symmetry.space_group_name_H-M   'P 1'
#
loop_
_entity.id
_entity.type
_entity.pdbx_description
1 polymer ?
#
loop_
_entity_poly.entity_id
_entity_poly.type
_entity_poly.pdbx_seq_one_letter_code
_entity_poly.pdbx_strand_id
1 'polypeptide(L)'
;MDSKNSLDLGLKKNKLNIKNCIIFIMEINNNSSYLSNIDDEIDLKHLLKVLWDGKWLIVFLTTLFSIIAVIYSLSLPNIYQSKALLSPVGSQNSISQSSGGLAGMAGLAGINLSSSGGGKQEKAIAKLTTLSFFEDNILPNIFLPDLMAVKAWDASTNTIVYDEKIFNNDTQAWVINSQIQEVRGISPQSSHKAFLSKLYIYTDTYSGFATIGVEHQSPYIAKAWTKLIVDQLNYFFRAKDKLEAQASMDFLNAQIAQTGYTEIKQVIAQLLQQKTQQLTLIEASEFYVFSYLDPPAVMEEKIGPSRSKISILGFVLGALLGIFIILIQFIFANKKN
;
A
#
# COMPACT_ATOMS: atom_id res chain seq x y z
N MET A 1 -50.45 57.31 70.04
CA MET A 1 -49.21 56.83 70.73
C MET A 1 -48.77 55.46 70.22
N ASP A 2 -49.03 55.12 68.93
CA ASP A 2 -48.75 53.76 68.42
C ASP A 2 -47.87 53.67 67.14
N SER A 3 -47.29 54.79 66.70
CA SER A 3 -46.49 54.76 65.47
C SER A 3 -44.97 54.50 65.69
N LYS A 4 -44.46 54.63 66.89
CA LYS A 4 -43.04 54.39 67.23
C LYS A 4 -42.66 52.93 67.49
N ASN A 5 -43.64 52.14 68.00
CA ASN A 5 -43.35 50.73 68.37
C ASN A 5 -43.33 49.77 67.11
N SER A 6 -43.98 50.11 66.03
CA SER A 6 -43.96 49.27 64.82
C SER A 6 -42.67 49.42 64.02
N LEU A 7 -42.01 50.57 64.03
CA LEU A 7 -40.73 50.81 63.35
C LEU A 7 -39.56 50.13 64.05
N ASP A 8 -39.58 50.04 65.39
CA ASP A 8 -38.46 49.43 66.14
C ASP A 8 -38.48 47.90 66.08
N LEU A 9 -39.68 47.28 65.98
CA LEU A 9 -39.79 45.83 65.73
C LEU A 9 -39.38 45.45 64.34
N GLY A 10 -39.58 46.29 63.34
CA GLY A 10 -39.15 46.08 61.94
C GLY A 10 -37.64 46.14 61.79
N LEU A 11 -37.01 47.10 62.45
CA LEU A 11 -35.54 47.28 62.48
C LEU A 11 -34.82 46.14 63.22
N LYS A 12 -35.40 45.62 64.33
CA LYS A 12 -34.82 44.47 65.08
C LYS A 12 -34.93 43.18 64.23
N LYS A 13 -36.05 42.96 63.52
CA LYS A 13 -36.25 41.79 62.71
C LYS A 13 -35.32 41.78 61.48
N ASN A 14 -35.09 42.97 60.91
CA ASN A 14 -34.14 43.13 59.78
C ASN A 14 -32.68 42.95 60.24
N LYS A 15 -32.26 43.42 61.46
CA LYS A 15 -30.95 43.21 61.97
C LYS A 15 -30.66 41.72 62.30
N LEU A 16 -31.70 40.97 62.73
CA LEU A 16 -31.59 39.54 62.99
C LEU A 16 -31.42 38.73 61.70
N ASN A 17 -32.15 39.11 60.68
CA ASN A 17 -32.07 38.50 59.31
C ASN A 17 -30.72 38.75 58.67
N ILE A 18 -30.14 39.96 58.82
CA ILE A 18 -28.84 40.30 58.26
C ILE A 18 -27.71 39.54 59.03
N LYS A 19 -27.84 39.41 60.36
CA LYS A 19 -26.89 38.63 61.13
C LYS A 19 -26.88 37.12 60.76
N ASN A 20 -28.04 36.54 60.54
CA ASN A 20 -28.19 35.15 60.14
C ASN A 20 -27.70 34.97 58.67
N CYS A 21 -27.89 35.96 57.77
CA CYS A 21 -27.36 35.92 56.44
C CYS A 21 -25.82 36.04 56.43
N ILE A 22 -25.24 36.85 57.29
CA ILE A 22 -23.78 36.97 57.45
C ILE A 22 -23.17 35.70 58.02
N ILE A 23 -23.84 35.07 59.01
CA ILE A 23 -23.39 33.79 59.61
C ILE A 23 -23.46 32.67 58.54
N PHE A 24 -24.53 32.62 57.72
CA PHE A 24 -24.69 31.67 56.64
C PHE A 24 -23.66 31.87 55.49
N ILE A 25 -23.31 33.13 55.18
CA ILE A 25 -22.24 33.44 54.24
C ILE A 25 -20.86 33.09 54.81
N MET A 26 -20.61 33.28 56.08
CA MET A 26 -19.38 32.86 56.76
C MET A 26 -19.26 31.33 56.83
N GLU A 27 -20.36 30.62 57.01
CA GLU A 27 -20.40 29.15 57.03
C GLU A 27 -20.20 28.56 55.60
N ILE A 28 -20.74 29.20 54.55
CA ILE A 28 -20.47 28.87 53.16
C ILE A 28 -18.98 29.14 52.83
N ASN A 29 -18.44 30.24 53.30
CA ASN A 29 -17.01 30.59 53.03
C ASN A 29 -16.04 29.68 53.82
N ASN A 30 -16.42 29.16 54.97
CA ASN A 30 -15.65 28.14 55.69
C ASN A 30 -15.78 26.74 55.02
N ASN A 31 -16.94 26.42 54.45
CA ASN A 31 -17.07 25.16 53.68
C ASN A 31 -16.40 25.21 52.29
N SER A 32 -16.19 26.40 51.73
CA SER A 32 -15.44 26.52 50.46
C SER A 32 -13.94 26.27 50.67
N SER A 33 -13.41 26.42 51.90
CA SER A 33 -12.02 26.05 52.22
C SER A 33 -11.78 24.53 52.33
N TYR A 34 -12.85 23.72 52.42
CA TYR A 34 -12.73 22.26 52.33
C TYR A 34 -12.80 21.74 50.88
N LEU A 35 -13.20 22.57 49.90
CA LEU A 35 -13.22 22.21 48.46
C LEU A 35 -11.94 22.61 47.74
N SER A 36 -11.02 23.33 48.37
CA SER A 36 -9.74 23.73 47.78
C SER A 36 -8.60 22.72 47.95
N ASN A 37 -8.87 21.56 48.56
CA ASN A 37 -7.89 20.48 48.70
C ASN A 37 -8.12 19.29 47.77
N ILE A 38 -8.87 19.49 46.67
CA ILE A 38 -8.88 18.56 45.53
C ILE A 38 -8.09 19.24 44.40
N ASP A 39 -6.97 19.85 44.68
CA ASP A 39 -5.89 19.99 43.76
C ASP A 39 -5.12 18.65 43.80
N ASP A 40 -5.62 17.65 43.12
CA ASP A 40 -4.81 16.57 42.56
C ASP A 40 -3.85 17.16 41.52
N GLU A 41 -3.03 18.13 41.96
CA GLU A 41 -1.80 18.46 41.24
C GLU A 41 -0.95 17.20 41.28
N ILE A 42 -0.99 16.43 40.17
CA ILE A 42 -0.06 15.34 39.96
C ILE A 42 1.33 15.94 40.04
N ASP A 43 1.96 15.86 41.23
CA ASP A 43 3.30 16.42 41.41
C ASP A 43 4.26 15.66 40.50
N LEU A 44 4.61 16.32 39.39
CA LEU A 44 5.55 15.80 38.38
C LEU A 44 6.86 15.32 39.04
N LYS A 45 7.28 15.94 40.13
CA LYS A 45 8.46 15.52 40.90
C LYS A 45 8.23 14.19 41.59
N HIS A 46 7.02 13.94 42.08
CA HIS A 46 6.66 12.69 42.73
C HIS A 46 6.60 11.56 41.70
N LEU A 47 6.02 11.79 40.52
CA LEU A 47 6.01 10.84 39.41
C LEU A 47 7.44 10.49 38.94
N LEU A 48 8.32 11.49 38.79
CA LEU A 48 9.72 11.26 38.43
C LEU A 48 10.45 10.43 39.51
N LYS A 49 10.19 10.64 40.79
CA LYS A 49 10.77 9.85 41.85
C LYS A 49 10.31 8.41 41.81
N VAL A 50 9.01 8.17 41.60
CA VAL A 50 8.45 6.81 41.47
C VAL A 50 9.04 6.06 40.25
N LEU A 51 9.21 6.74 39.13
CA LEU A 51 9.89 6.18 37.97
C LEU A 51 11.36 5.84 38.23
N TRP A 52 12.04 6.72 39.03
CA TRP A 52 13.44 6.51 39.39
C TRP A 52 13.62 5.33 40.36
N ASP A 53 12.71 5.17 41.33
CA ASP A 53 12.70 4.04 42.26
C ASP A 53 12.41 2.71 41.53
N GLY A 54 11.57 2.74 40.48
CA GLY A 54 11.24 1.60 39.65
C GLY A 54 12.21 1.34 38.45
N LYS A 55 13.30 2.11 38.33
CA LYS A 55 14.21 2.05 37.14
C LYS A 55 14.70 0.65 36.80
N TRP A 56 14.97 -0.20 37.81
CA TRP A 56 15.42 -1.57 37.55
C TRP A 56 14.40 -2.42 36.84
N LEU A 57 13.11 -2.22 37.14
CA LEU A 57 12.00 -2.92 36.43
C LEU A 57 11.89 -2.43 34.98
N ILE A 58 12.01 -1.11 34.75
CA ILE A 58 12.00 -0.55 33.39
C ILE A 58 13.17 -1.13 32.60
N VAL A 59 14.40 -1.09 33.15
CA VAL A 59 15.61 -1.60 32.47
C VAL A 59 15.46 -3.09 32.17
N PHE A 60 14.98 -3.88 33.12
CA PHE A 60 14.76 -5.31 32.93
C PHE A 60 13.78 -5.60 31.79
N LEU A 61 12.62 -4.93 31.80
CA LEU A 61 11.58 -5.14 30.80
C LEU A 61 12.04 -4.66 29.42
N THR A 62 12.68 -3.50 29.37
CA THR A 62 13.23 -2.95 28.12
C THR A 62 14.27 -3.89 27.52
N THR A 63 15.18 -4.42 28.32
CA THR A 63 16.22 -5.36 27.87
C THR A 63 15.60 -6.66 27.38
N LEU A 64 14.60 -7.20 28.12
CA LEU A 64 13.90 -8.43 27.74
C LEU A 64 13.20 -8.28 26.38
N PHE A 65 12.40 -7.21 26.19
CA PHE A 65 11.71 -6.95 24.93
C PHE A 65 12.68 -6.67 23.78
N SER A 66 13.79 -5.98 24.06
CA SER A 66 14.84 -5.74 23.06
C SER A 66 15.47 -7.06 22.59
N ILE A 67 15.80 -7.97 23.48
CA ILE A 67 16.35 -9.30 23.13
C ILE A 67 15.35 -10.09 22.27
N ILE A 68 14.09 -10.13 22.70
CA ILE A 68 13.03 -10.82 21.94
C ILE A 68 12.89 -10.22 20.54
N ALA A 69 12.89 -8.89 20.43
CA ALA A 69 12.81 -8.20 19.15
C ALA A 69 14.00 -8.48 18.22
N VAL A 70 15.20 -8.58 18.76
CA VAL A 70 16.41 -8.95 18.01
C VAL A 70 16.31 -10.39 17.50
N ILE A 71 15.95 -11.35 18.37
CA ILE A 71 15.77 -12.77 17.96
C ILE A 71 14.71 -12.88 16.87
N TYR A 72 13.58 -12.23 17.06
CA TYR A 72 12.51 -12.20 16.05
C TYR A 72 12.99 -11.59 14.73
N SER A 73 13.70 -10.47 14.78
CA SER A 73 14.23 -9.79 13.59
C SER A 73 15.23 -10.66 12.81
N LEU A 74 16.01 -11.48 13.49
CA LEU A 74 16.98 -12.40 12.88
C LEU A 74 16.29 -13.62 12.24
N SER A 75 15.13 -14.02 12.73
CA SER A 75 14.34 -15.14 12.18
C SER A 75 13.62 -14.80 10.89
N LEU A 76 13.45 -13.50 10.58
CA LEU A 76 12.76 -13.07 9.36
C LEU A 76 13.67 -13.25 8.12
N PRO A 77 13.14 -13.78 7.00
CA PRO A 77 13.88 -13.93 5.77
C PRO A 77 14.22 -12.58 5.14
N ASN A 78 15.36 -12.52 4.45
CA ASN A 78 15.70 -11.34 3.66
C ASN A 78 14.79 -11.24 2.43
N ILE A 79 14.44 -10.02 2.05
CA ILE A 79 13.62 -9.70 0.88
C ILE A 79 14.40 -8.77 -0.02
N TYR A 80 14.46 -9.11 -1.31
CA TYR A 80 15.08 -8.33 -2.37
C TYR A 80 13.99 -7.82 -3.31
N GLN A 81 14.21 -6.66 -3.92
CA GLN A 81 13.27 -6.08 -4.87
C GLN A 81 14.01 -5.75 -6.16
N SER A 82 13.56 -6.31 -7.28
CA SER A 82 13.98 -5.87 -8.60
C SER A 82 12.96 -4.90 -9.16
N LYS A 83 13.43 -3.83 -9.80
CA LYS A 83 12.58 -2.78 -10.40
C LYS A 83 12.99 -2.57 -11.84
N ALA A 84 12.00 -2.26 -12.68
CA ALA A 84 12.17 -1.74 -14.01
C ALA A 84 11.60 -0.33 -14.09
N LEU A 85 12.35 0.63 -14.61
CA LEU A 85 11.85 1.95 -14.94
C LEU A 85 11.42 1.94 -16.41
N LEU A 86 10.18 2.32 -16.66
CA LEU A 86 9.51 2.16 -17.94
C LEU A 86 9.03 3.50 -18.47
N SER A 87 9.25 3.72 -19.77
CA SER A 87 8.66 4.81 -20.55
C SER A 87 7.47 4.30 -21.35
N PRO A 88 6.34 5.03 -21.39
CA PRO A 88 5.24 4.68 -22.27
C PRO A 88 5.65 4.85 -23.73
N VAL A 89 5.38 3.83 -24.55
CA VAL A 89 5.63 3.89 -25.99
C VAL A 89 4.64 4.86 -26.62
N GLY A 90 5.14 5.79 -27.42
CA GLY A 90 4.32 6.81 -28.09
C GLY A 90 4.31 8.19 -27.42
N SER A 91 4.83 8.33 -26.18
CA SER A 91 4.96 9.65 -25.54
C SER A 91 6.08 10.51 -26.16
N GLN A 92 7.11 9.89 -26.72
CA GLN A 92 8.24 10.60 -27.33
C GLN A 92 7.92 11.20 -28.70
N ASN A 93 6.89 10.70 -29.40
CA ASN A 93 6.52 11.20 -30.72
C ASN A 93 5.69 12.48 -30.71
N SER A 94 5.22 12.93 -29.56
CA SER A 94 4.44 14.18 -29.44
C SER A 94 5.30 15.45 -29.52
N ILE A 95 6.61 15.36 -29.26
CA ILE A 95 7.51 16.52 -29.26
C ILE A 95 8.14 16.75 -30.66
N SER A 96 8.33 15.72 -31.46
CA SER A 96 8.97 15.84 -32.78
C SER A 96 8.01 15.98 -33.95
N GLN A 97 6.70 15.90 -33.75
CA GLN A 97 5.68 16.03 -34.80
C GLN A 97 5.04 17.42 -34.87
N SER A 98 5.64 18.46 -34.29
CA SER A 98 5.20 19.85 -34.48
C SER A 98 5.61 20.42 -35.87
N SER A 99 6.25 19.65 -36.72
CA SER A 99 6.61 20.08 -38.06
C SER A 99 5.83 19.33 -39.15
N GLY A 100 4.66 19.86 -39.48
CA GLY A 100 4.15 19.89 -40.83
C GLY A 100 3.46 18.66 -41.40
N GLY A 101 2.19 18.75 -41.65
CA GLY A 101 1.47 18.06 -42.71
C GLY A 101 0.58 16.88 -42.26
N LEU A 102 1.09 15.86 -41.60
CA LEU A 102 0.31 14.65 -41.29
C LEU A 102 -0.60 14.83 -40.05
N ALA A 103 -0.14 15.54 -39.03
CA ALA A 103 -0.95 15.83 -37.83
C ALA A 103 -2.12 16.78 -38.15
N GLY A 104 -1.95 17.69 -39.08
CA GLY A 104 -3.02 18.57 -39.55
C GLY A 104 -4.10 17.83 -40.34
N MET A 105 -3.71 16.84 -41.15
CA MET A 105 -4.65 16.00 -41.93
C MET A 105 -5.39 15.00 -41.04
N ALA A 106 -4.75 14.46 -40.01
CA ALA A 106 -5.39 13.58 -39.00
C ALA A 106 -6.44 14.34 -38.19
N GLY A 107 -6.17 15.61 -37.81
CA GLY A 107 -7.12 16.48 -37.14
C GLY A 107 -8.35 16.83 -37.98
N LEU A 108 -8.19 17.05 -39.27
CA LEU A 108 -9.28 17.28 -40.22
C LEU A 108 -10.14 16.01 -40.47
N ALA A 109 -9.55 14.83 -40.33
CA ALA A 109 -10.26 13.55 -40.41
C ALA A 109 -10.96 13.15 -39.10
N GLY A 110 -10.91 13.98 -38.06
CA GLY A 110 -11.50 13.66 -36.72
C GLY A 110 -10.78 12.54 -35.99
N ILE A 111 -9.57 12.16 -36.43
CA ILE A 111 -8.77 11.09 -35.82
C ILE A 111 -7.86 11.71 -34.77
N ASN A 112 -8.28 11.60 -33.52
CA ASN A 112 -7.51 12.10 -32.39
C ASN A 112 -6.35 11.16 -32.09
N LEU A 113 -5.21 11.32 -32.78
CA LEU A 113 -3.99 10.54 -32.54
C LEU A 113 -3.29 10.95 -31.23
N SER A 114 -3.67 12.08 -30.63
CA SER A 114 -2.96 12.68 -29.50
C SER A 114 -3.32 12.09 -28.15
N SER A 115 -4.37 11.28 -28.02
CA SER A 115 -4.86 10.81 -26.70
C SER A 115 -4.50 9.35 -26.38
N SER A 116 -3.76 8.65 -27.23
CA SER A 116 -3.61 7.19 -27.03
C SER A 116 -2.41 6.79 -26.15
N GLY A 117 -1.45 7.66 -25.89
CA GLY A 117 -0.26 7.31 -25.11
C GLY A 117 -0.55 7.12 -23.60
N GLY A 118 -1.12 8.12 -22.94
CA GLY A 118 -1.41 8.06 -21.51
C GLY A 118 -2.50 7.04 -21.15
N GLY A 119 -3.59 7.02 -21.94
CA GLY A 119 -4.68 6.09 -21.67
C GLY A 119 -4.34 4.60 -21.86
N LYS A 120 -3.36 4.27 -22.68
CA LYS A 120 -2.90 2.88 -22.88
C LYS A 120 -2.07 2.39 -21.70
N GLN A 121 -1.18 3.23 -21.17
CA GLN A 121 -0.38 2.97 -19.99
C GLN A 121 -1.25 2.75 -18.75
N GLU A 122 -2.20 3.64 -18.51
CA GLU A 122 -3.13 3.53 -17.38
C GLU A 122 -3.94 2.23 -17.45
N LYS A 123 -4.45 1.89 -18.65
CA LYS A 123 -5.13 0.61 -18.88
C LYS A 123 -4.23 -0.59 -18.63
N ALA A 124 -2.95 -0.51 -18.98
CA ALA A 124 -2.00 -1.59 -18.75
C ALA A 124 -1.71 -1.79 -17.25
N ILE A 125 -1.50 -0.71 -16.51
CA ILE A 125 -1.32 -0.77 -15.06
C ILE A 125 -2.58 -1.32 -14.38
N ALA A 126 -3.77 -0.85 -14.78
CA ALA A 126 -5.03 -1.38 -14.26
C ALA A 126 -5.22 -2.86 -14.59
N LYS A 127 -4.88 -3.29 -15.82
CA LYS A 127 -4.98 -4.70 -16.25
C LYS A 127 -4.03 -5.59 -15.46
N LEU A 128 -2.81 -5.14 -15.15
CA LEU A 128 -1.81 -5.89 -14.38
C LEU A 128 -2.34 -6.37 -13.03
N THR A 129 -3.21 -5.59 -12.38
CA THR A 129 -3.76 -5.93 -11.07
C THR A 129 -5.01 -6.82 -11.13
N THR A 130 -5.48 -7.19 -12.32
CA THR A 130 -6.68 -8.04 -12.47
C THR A 130 -6.37 -9.52 -12.32
N LEU A 131 -7.33 -10.26 -11.74
CA LEU A 131 -7.25 -11.71 -11.60
C LEU A 131 -7.08 -12.39 -12.97
N SER A 132 -7.86 -11.98 -13.98
CA SER A 132 -7.79 -12.58 -15.32
C SER A 132 -6.42 -12.43 -15.97
N PHE A 133 -5.75 -11.28 -15.78
CA PHE A 133 -4.39 -11.12 -16.32
C PHE A 133 -3.39 -12.02 -15.60
N PHE A 134 -3.51 -12.15 -14.29
CA PHE A 134 -2.69 -13.07 -13.52
C PHE A 134 -2.87 -14.52 -13.96
N GLU A 135 -4.12 -14.99 -14.08
CA GLU A 135 -4.45 -16.37 -14.47
C GLU A 135 -3.96 -16.70 -15.89
N ASP A 136 -4.18 -15.79 -16.84
CA ASP A 136 -3.92 -16.07 -18.27
C ASP A 136 -2.45 -15.84 -18.64
N ASN A 137 -1.75 -14.87 -18.00
CA ASN A 137 -0.45 -14.41 -18.49
C ASN A 137 0.70 -14.60 -17.47
N ILE A 138 0.41 -14.60 -16.17
CA ILE A 138 1.47 -14.72 -15.14
C ILE A 138 1.55 -16.14 -14.60
N LEU A 139 0.44 -16.69 -14.13
CA LEU A 139 0.39 -17.99 -13.47
C LEU A 139 0.97 -19.14 -14.31
N PRO A 140 0.74 -19.24 -15.64
CA PRO A 140 1.33 -20.29 -16.45
C PRO A 140 2.85 -20.17 -16.63
N ASN A 141 3.43 -18.99 -16.37
CA ASN A 141 4.82 -18.67 -16.61
C ASN A 141 5.68 -18.59 -15.35
N ILE A 142 5.09 -18.87 -14.16
CA ILE A 142 5.80 -18.89 -12.89
C ILE A 142 5.71 -20.27 -12.24
N PHE A 143 6.72 -20.62 -11.47
CA PHE A 143 6.62 -21.79 -10.61
C PHE A 143 5.87 -21.40 -9.34
N LEU A 144 4.64 -21.91 -9.18
CA LEU A 144 3.73 -21.50 -8.13
C LEU A 144 4.28 -21.68 -6.70
N PRO A 145 5.07 -22.72 -6.39
CA PRO A 145 5.74 -22.83 -5.09
C PRO A 145 6.68 -21.65 -4.76
N ASP A 146 7.30 -21.02 -5.77
CA ASP A 146 8.11 -19.82 -5.56
C ASP A 146 7.27 -18.62 -5.07
N LEU A 147 5.99 -18.59 -5.41
CA LEU A 147 5.08 -17.55 -4.93
C LEU A 147 4.56 -17.84 -3.52
N MET A 148 4.19 -19.10 -3.24
CA MET A 148 3.33 -19.46 -2.12
C MET A 148 4.05 -20.18 -0.97
N ALA A 149 5.20 -20.82 -1.24
CA ALA A 149 5.81 -21.76 -0.29
C ALA A 149 7.26 -21.43 0.06
N VAL A 150 7.81 -20.30 -0.39
CA VAL A 150 9.19 -19.93 -0.10
C VAL A 150 9.36 -19.56 1.36
N LYS A 151 10.28 -20.24 2.04
CA LYS A 151 10.71 -19.95 3.40
C LYS A 151 11.98 -19.08 3.43
N ALA A 152 12.97 -19.42 2.63
CA ALA A 152 14.24 -18.72 2.55
C ALA A 152 14.90 -18.94 1.19
N TRP A 153 15.91 -18.13 0.91
CA TRP A 153 16.83 -18.30 -0.22
C TRP A 153 18.26 -18.44 0.31
N ASP A 154 18.96 -19.45 -0.16
CA ASP A 154 20.38 -19.66 0.13
C ASP A 154 21.21 -18.98 -0.96
N ALA A 155 21.93 -17.93 -0.57
CA ALA A 155 22.79 -17.17 -1.47
C ALA A 155 24.03 -17.95 -1.93
N SER A 156 24.50 -18.91 -1.14
CA SER A 156 25.73 -19.67 -1.45
C SER A 156 25.53 -20.68 -2.58
N THR A 157 24.36 -21.31 -2.62
CA THR A 157 23.98 -22.31 -3.61
C THR A 157 22.99 -21.79 -4.65
N ASN A 158 22.49 -20.57 -4.45
CA ASN A 158 21.39 -19.96 -5.23
C ASN A 158 20.14 -20.86 -5.29
N THR A 159 19.83 -21.53 -4.18
CA THR A 159 18.66 -22.42 -4.09
C THR A 159 17.56 -21.83 -3.21
N ILE A 160 16.31 -22.16 -3.55
CA ILE A 160 15.13 -21.81 -2.76
C ILE A 160 14.89 -22.91 -1.72
N VAL A 161 14.69 -22.49 -0.48
CA VAL A 161 14.24 -23.36 0.61
C VAL A 161 12.75 -23.16 0.79
N TYR A 162 11.97 -24.21 0.55
CA TYR A 162 10.52 -24.18 0.71
C TYR A 162 10.10 -24.55 2.14
N ASP A 163 8.90 -24.13 2.51
CA ASP A 163 8.24 -24.59 3.74
C ASP A 163 7.65 -25.99 3.48
N GLU A 164 8.26 -27.00 4.08
CA GLU A 164 7.85 -28.41 3.95
C GLU A 164 6.40 -28.67 4.44
N LYS A 165 5.84 -27.77 5.22
CA LYS A 165 4.43 -27.82 5.63
C LYS A 165 3.46 -27.43 4.51
N ILE A 166 3.96 -26.75 3.48
CA ILE A 166 3.17 -26.24 2.34
C ILE A 166 3.51 -27.01 1.08
N PHE A 167 4.79 -27.21 0.80
CA PHE A 167 5.28 -27.85 -0.42
C PHE A 167 6.46 -28.77 -0.12
N ASN A 168 6.35 -30.02 -0.54
CA ASN A 168 7.43 -30.99 -0.41
C ASN A 168 8.31 -30.92 -1.66
N ASN A 169 9.57 -30.52 -1.48
CA ASN A 169 10.51 -30.34 -2.58
C ASN A 169 10.95 -31.68 -3.22
N ASP A 170 11.01 -32.79 -2.45
CA ASP A 170 11.45 -34.07 -2.96
C ASP A 170 10.39 -34.73 -3.86
N THR A 171 9.13 -34.61 -3.47
CA THR A 171 8.00 -35.16 -4.24
C THR A 171 7.40 -34.17 -5.24
N GLN A 172 7.85 -32.91 -5.22
CA GLN A 172 7.29 -31.80 -6.02
C GLN A 172 5.77 -31.66 -5.86
N ALA A 173 5.26 -31.95 -4.67
CA ALA A 173 3.83 -31.98 -4.38
C ALA A 173 3.45 -31.04 -3.24
N TRP A 174 2.24 -30.51 -3.33
CA TRP A 174 1.65 -29.72 -2.25
C TRP A 174 1.26 -30.63 -1.09
N VAL A 175 1.58 -30.19 0.13
CA VAL A 175 1.22 -30.92 1.35
C VAL A 175 -0.27 -30.66 1.65
N ILE A 176 -1.10 -31.67 1.37
CA ILE A 176 -2.53 -31.64 1.65
C ILE A 176 -2.76 -32.07 3.09
N ASN A 177 -3.23 -31.17 3.93
CA ASN A 177 -3.62 -31.53 5.28
C ASN A 177 -4.97 -32.27 5.22
N SER A 178 -4.95 -33.58 5.45
CA SER A 178 -6.11 -34.50 5.31
C SER A 178 -7.28 -34.18 6.28
N GLN A 179 -7.11 -33.27 7.23
CA GLN A 179 -8.20 -32.82 8.11
C GLN A 179 -9.02 -31.67 7.54
N ILE A 180 -8.54 -31.00 6.47
CA ILE A 180 -9.25 -29.91 5.80
C ILE A 180 -9.23 -30.26 4.31
N GLN A 181 -10.35 -30.76 3.81
CA GLN A 181 -10.55 -31.20 2.43
C GLN A 181 -10.43 -30.08 1.36
N GLU A 182 -10.00 -28.91 1.77
CA GLU A 182 -9.65 -27.79 0.90
C GLU A 182 -8.13 -27.62 0.90
N VAL A 183 -7.55 -27.65 -0.27
CA VAL A 183 -6.20 -27.09 -0.55
C VAL A 183 -6.29 -25.57 -0.33
N ARG A 184 -6.45 -25.17 0.93
CA ARG A 184 -6.50 -23.77 1.31
C ARG A 184 -5.16 -23.15 0.99
N GLY A 185 -5.06 -22.44 -0.10
CA GLY A 185 -3.88 -21.66 -0.46
C GLY A 185 -3.48 -21.74 -1.93
N ILE A 186 -4.02 -22.67 -2.71
CA ILE A 186 -3.63 -22.88 -4.12
C ILE A 186 -4.74 -22.45 -5.09
N SER A 187 -5.80 -21.78 -4.61
CA SER A 187 -6.79 -21.21 -5.53
C SER A 187 -6.17 -20.07 -6.32
N PRO A 188 -6.58 -19.85 -7.58
CA PRO A 188 -6.11 -18.70 -8.36
C PRO A 188 -6.26 -17.37 -7.64
N GLN A 189 -7.35 -17.19 -6.87
CA GLN A 189 -7.59 -15.96 -6.10
C GLN A 189 -6.58 -15.79 -4.96
N SER A 190 -6.24 -16.88 -4.23
CA SER A 190 -5.24 -16.78 -3.15
C SER A 190 -3.84 -16.53 -3.71
N SER A 191 -3.50 -17.18 -4.82
CA SER A 191 -2.24 -16.96 -5.54
C SER A 191 -2.15 -15.53 -6.10
N HIS A 192 -3.23 -15.01 -6.66
CA HIS A 192 -3.32 -13.63 -7.11
C HIS A 192 -3.12 -12.63 -5.96
N LYS A 193 -3.75 -12.86 -4.81
CA LYS A 193 -3.56 -12.03 -3.62
C LYS A 193 -2.10 -12.06 -3.15
N ALA A 194 -1.46 -13.23 -3.14
CA ALA A 194 -0.04 -13.37 -2.82
C ALA A 194 0.84 -12.65 -3.82
N PHE A 195 0.53 -12.75 -5.12
CA PHE A 195 1.23 -12.03 -6.19
C PHE A 195 1.13 -10.51 -6.00
N LEU A 196 -0.07 -9.97 -5.78
CA LEU A 196 -0.27 -8.55 -5.54
C LEU A 196 0.49 -8.03 -4.31
N SER A 197 0.64 -8.84 -3.27
CA SER A 197 1.40 -8.46 -2.07
C SER A 197 2.92 -8.33 -2.31
N LYS A 198 3.43 -8.93 -3.38
CA LYS A 198 4.84 -8.88 -3.80
C LYS A 198 5.09 -7.90 -4.94
N LEU A 199 4.02 -7.36 -5.53
CA LEU A 199 4.07 -6.47 -6.68
C LEU A 199 4.23 -5.02 -6.22
N TYR A 200 5.21 -4.33 -6.77
CA TYR A 200 5.43 -2.90 -6.60
C TYR A 200 5.09 -2.17 -7.89
N ILE A 201 4.21 -1.19 -7.81
CA ILE A 201 3.83 -0.32 -8.94
C ILE A 201 3.87 1.13 -8.45
N TYR A 202 4.58 1.96 -9.20
CA TYR A 202 4.59 3.40 -9.00
C TYR A 202 4.53 4.09 -10.38
N THR A 203 3.67 5.08 -10.51
CA THR A 203 3.57 5.89 -11.74
C THR A 203 3.78 7.35 -11.38
N ASP A 204 4.75 7.97 -12.03
CA ASP A 204 4.97 9.41 -11.91
C ASP A 204 4.02 10.13 -12.88
N THR A 205 3.11 10.91 -12.31
CA THR A 205 2.10 11.67 -13.08
C THR A 205 2.69 12.81 -13.90
N TYR A 206 3.88 13.31 -13.55
CA TYR A 206 4.53 14.41 -14.27
C TYR A 206 5.28 13.92 -15.50
N SER A 207 6.10 12.89 -15.34
CA SER A 207 6.89 12.33 -16.43
C SER A 207 6.13 11.28 -17.24
N GLY A 208 5.07 10.72 -16.69
CA GLY A 208 4.35 9.58 -17.26
C GLY A 208 5.14 8.27 -17.18
N PHE A 209 6.29 8.23 -16.49
CA PHE A 209 7.07 7.01 -16.32
C PHE A 209 6.43 6.09 -15.29
N ALA A 210 6.54 4.78 -15.51
CA ALA A 210 6.08 3.77 -14.60
C ALA A 210 7.26 2.96 -14.05
N THR A 211 7.25 2.70 -12.76
CA THR A 211 8.15 1.73 -12.14
C THR A 211 7.37 0.51 -11.75
N ILE A 212 7.73 -0.64 -12.30
CA ILE A 212 7.17 -1.95 -11.94
C ILE A 212 8.28 -2.77 -11.29
N GLY A 213 7.97 -3.43 -10.20
CA GLY A 213 8.95 -4.27 -9.51
C GLY A 213 8.30 -5.41 -8.76
N VAL A 214 9.11 -6.40 -8.42
CA VAL A 214 8.70 -7.57 -7.63
C VAL A 214 9.61 -7.75 -6.44
N GLU A 215 9.01 -8.06 -5.30
CA GLU A 215 9.68 -8.41 -4.06
C GLU A 215 9.73 -9.92 -3.90
N HIS A 216 10.92 -10.47 -3.65
CA HIS A 216 11.10 -11.90 -3.45
C HIS A 216 12.29 -12.18 -2.54
N GLN A 217 12.33 -13.37 -1.92
CA GLN A 217 13.49 -13.80 -1.12
C GLN A 217 14.73 -14.01 -2.01
N SER A 218 14.55 -14.48 -3.26
CA SER A 218 15.63 -14.58 -4.24
C SER A 218 15.66 -13.35 -5.16
N PRO A 219 16.80 -12.64 -5.28
CA PRO A 219 16.94 -11.52 -6.20
C PRO A 219 16.86 -11.94 -7.67
N TYR A 220 17.18 -13.19 -7.98
CA TYR A 220 17.07 -13.73 -9.34
C TYR A 220 15.63 -13.91 -9.78
N ILE A 221 14.77 -14.45 -8.88
CA ILE A 221 13.34 -14.59 -9.14
C ILE A 221 12.68 -13.21 -9.21
N ALA A 222 13.04 -12.29 -8.31
CA ALA A 222 12.55 -10.92 -8.36
C ALA A 222 12.80 -10.27 -9.73
N LYS A 223 14.03 -10.40 -10.26
CA LYS A 223 14.39 -9.92 -11.61
C LYS A 223 13.58 -10.63 -12.69
N ALA A 224 13.54 -11.97 -12.66
CA ALA A 224 12.86 -12.76 -13.68
C ALA A 224 11.38 -12.43 -13.76
N TRP A 225 10.70 -12.30 -12.62
CA TRP A 225 9.28 -11.97 -12.58
C TRP A 225 9.00 -10.51 -12.96
N THR A 226 9.86 -9.57 -12.58
CA THR A 226 9.74 -8.18 -13.03
C THR A 226 9.80 -8.10 -14.56
N LYS A 227 10.78 -8.82 -15.16
CA LYS A 227 10.88 -8.89 -16.63
C LYS A 227 9.65 -9.56 -17.26
N LEU A 228 9.24 -10.71 -16.72
CA LEU A 228 8.06 -11.45 -17.17
C LEU A 228 6.80 -10.56 -17.20
N ILE A 229 6.55 -9.79 -16.15
CA ILE A 229 5.39 -8.91 -16.06
C ILE A 229 5.38 -7.87 -17.19
N VAL A 230 6.51 -7.20 -17.43
CA VAL A 230 6.61 -6.19 -18.49
C VAL A 230 6.45 -6.81 -19.87
N ASP A 231 7.08 -7.97 -20.11
CA ASP A 231 6.97 -8.69 -21.37
C ASP A 231 5.54 -9.16 -21.64
N GLN A 232 4.87 -9.71 -20.62
CA GLN A 232 3.47 -10.17 -20.72
C GLN A 232 2.49 -9.01 -20.91
N LEU A 233 2.71 -7.84 -20.30
CA LEU A 233 1.92 -6.65 -20.58
C LEU A 233 2.06 -6.20 -22.04
N ASN A 234 3.28 -6.10 -22.54
CA ASN A 234 3.53 -5.74 -23.92
C ASN A 234 2.89 -6.76 -24.89
N TYR A 235 3.03 -8.05 -24.61
CA TYR A 235 2.46 -9.13 -25.41
C TYR A 235 0.92 -9.07 -25.43
N PHE A 236 0.28 -8.97 -24.25
CA PHE A 236 -1.17 -8.94 -24.12
C PHE A 236 -1.81 -7.79 -24.92
N PHE A 237 -1.29 -6.57 -24.75
CA PHE A 237 -1.86 -5.41 -25.45
C PHE A 237 -1.57 -5.44 -26.95
N ARG A 238 -0.40 -5.92 -27.35
CA ARG A 238 -0.07 -6.13 -28.75
C ARG A 238 -1.00 -7.14 -29.42
N ALA A 239 -1.20 -8.30 -28.79
CA ALA A 239 -2.07 -9.36 -29.31
C ALA A 239 -3.52 -8.88 -29.40
N LYS A 240 -4.01 -8.18 -28.38
CA LYS A 240 -5.35 -7.61 -28.36
C LYS A 240 -5.57 -6.60 -29.48
N ASP A 241 -4.68 -5.60 -29.61
CA ASP A 241 -4.82 -4.54 -30.60
C ASP A 241 -4.62 -5.08 -32.04
N LYS A 242 -3.76 -6.11 -32.22
CA LYS A 242 -3.61 -6.82 -33.48
C LYS A 242 -4.92 -7.51 -33.88
N LEU A 243 -5.53 -8.24 -32.97
CA LEU A 243 -6.80 -8.95 -33.24
C LEU A 243 -7.93 -7.96 -33.57
N GLU A 244 -8.00 -6.83 -32.85
CA GLU A 244 -8.98 -5.78 -33.12
C GLU A 244 -8.76 -5.11 -34.49
N ALA A 245 -7.50 -4.84 -34.85
CA ALA A 245 -7.17 -4.29 -36.17
C ALA A 245 -7.53 -5.26 -37.29
N GLN A 246 -7.21 -6.55 -37.15
CA GLN A 246 -7.57 -7.59 -38.14
C GLN A 246 -9.08 -7.71 -38.30
N ALA A 247 -9.84 -7.83 -37.21
CA ALA A 247 -11.31 -7.90 -37.26
C ALA A 247 -11.92 -6.67 -37.94
N SER A 248 -11.36 -5.47 -37.66
CA SER A 248 -11.79 -4.25 -38.34
C SER A 248 -11.51 -4.27 -39.84
N MET A 249 -10.36 -4.82 -40.30
CA MET A 249 -10.01 -4.95 -41.71
C MET A 249 -10.93 -5.94 -42.41
N ASP A 250 -11.22 -7.08 -41.77
CA ASP A 250 -12.12 -8.10 -42.34
C ASP A 250 -13.54 -7.54 -42.52
N PHE A 251 -14.03 -6.78 -41.54
CA PHE A 251 -15.31 -6.08 -41.68
C PHE A 251 -15.31 -5.07 -42.81
N LEU A 252 -14.28 -4.23 -42.94
CA LEU A 252 -14.18 -3.23 -44.01
C LEU A 252 -14.07 -3.89 -45.41
N ASN A 253 -13.33 -5.00 -45.52
CA ASN A 253 -13.25 -5.77 -46.74
C ASN A 253 -14.61 -6.36 -47.16
N ALA A 254 -15.39 -6.87 -46.21
CA ALA A 254 -16.74 -7.34 -46.48
C ALA A 254 -17.68 -6.20 -46.96
N GLN A 255 -17.56 -5.02 -46.33
CA GLN A 255 -18.37 -3.84 -46.67
C GLN A 255 -18.04 -3.27 -48.06
N ILE A 256 -16.77 -3.22 -48.49
CA ILE A 256 -16.38 -2.70 -49.80
C ILE A 256 -16.94 -3.57 -50.94
N ALA A 257 -17.06 -4.89 -50.69
CA ALA A 257 -17.64 -5.82 -51.66
C ALA A 257 -19.16 -5.62 -51.84
N GLN A 258 -19.86 -5.19 -50.82
CA GLN A 258 -21.32 -5.01 -50.80
C GLN A 258 -21.78 -3.63 -51.25
N THR A 259 -20.90 -2.64 -51.21
CA THR A 259 -21.25 -1.24 -51.53
C THR A 259 -21.20 -0.96 -53.01
N GLY A 260 -22.29 -0.41 -53.56
CA GLY A 260 -22.36 0.04 -54.94
C GLY A 260 -21.85 1.46 -55.23
N TYR A 261 -21.72 2.29 -54.16
CA TYR A 261 -21.38 3.72 -54.27
C TYR A 261 -19.88 3.95 -54.28
N THR A 262 -19.37 4.63 -55.29
CA THR A 262 -17.92 4.88 -55.49
C THR A 262 -17.32 5.70 -54.34
N GLU A 263 -18.02 6.71 -53.86
CA GLU A 263 -17.57 7.59 -52.79
C GLU A 263 -17.39 6.80 -51.49
N ILE A 264 -18.30 5.88 -51.18
CA ILE A 264 -18.20 5.04 -49.97
C ILE A 264 -17.03 4.06 -50.12
N LYS A 265 -16.81 3.47 -51.30
CA LYS A 265 -15.64 2.61 -51.56
C LYS A 265 -14.34 3.35 -51.31
N GLN A 266 -14.23 4.61 -51.73
CA GLN A 266 -13.05 5.42 -51.52
C GLN A 266 -12.77 5.65 -50.00
N VAL A 267 -13.81 5.96 -49.23
CA VAL A 267 -13.68 6.11 -47.76
C VAL A 267 -13.25 4.79 -47.10
N ILE A 268 -13.84 3.68 -47.49
CA ILE A 268 -13.48 2.36 -46.96
C ILE A 268 -12.02 2.03 -47.31
N ALA A 269 -11.56 2.32 -48.52
CA ALA A 269 -10.19 2.10 -48.95
C ALA A 269 -9.18 2.93 -48.08
N GLN A 270 -9.52 4.18 -47.77
CA GLN A 270 -8.71 5.00 -46.87
C GLN A 270 -8.66 4.42 -45.44
N LEU A 271 -9.78 3.95 -44.88
CA LEU A 271 -9.81 3.28 -43.61
C LEU A 271 -8.99 1.99 -43.59
N LEU A 272 -9.07 1.18 -44.66
CA LEU A 272 -8.25 -0.02 -44.82
C LEU A 272 -6.75 0.34 -44.85
N GLN A 273 -6.36 1.39 -45.57
CA GLN A 273 -4.97 1.87 -45.57
C GLN A 273 -4.50 2.26 -44.18
N GLN A 274 -5.32 2.99 -43.43
CA GLN A 274 -5.00 3.36 -42.04
C GLN A 274 -4.85 2.14 -41.13
N LYS A 275 -5.78 1.16 -41.23
CA LYS A 275 -5.72 -0.07 -40.43
C LYS A 275 -4.51 -0.93 -40.78
N THR A 276 -4.13 -0.98 -42.09
CA THR A 276 -2.91 -1.66 -42.53
C THR A 276 -1.65 -1.00 -41.97
N GLN A 277 -1.58 0.33 -41.97
CA GLN A 277 -0.47 1.06 -41.33
C GLN A 277 -0.43 0.81 -39.84
N GLN A 278 -1.59 0.83 -39.17
CA GLN A 278 -1.68 0.51 -37.74
C GLN A 278 -1.17 -0.90 -37.45
N LEU A 279 -1.60 -1.90 -38.22
CA LEU A 279 -1.16 -3.29 -38.06
C LEU A 279 0.35 -3.44 -38.27
N THR A 280 0.89 -2.77 -39.31
CA THR A 280 2.34 -2.76 -39.58
C THR A 280 3.12 -2.18 -38.39
N LEU A 281 2.65 -1.10 -37.76
CA LEU A 281 3.28 -0.51 -36.58
C LEU A 281 3.20 -1.44 -35.36
N ILE A 282 2.06 -2.14 -35.19
CA ILE A 282 1.88 -3.13 -34.12
C ILE A 282 2.92 -4.26 -34.25
N GLU A 283 3.15 -4.74 -35.47
CA GLU A 283 4.07 -5.85 -35.74
C GLU A 283 5.55 -5.43 -35.71
N ALA A 284 5.86 -4.24 -36.23
CA ALA A 284 7.23 -3.73 -36.31
C ALA A 284 7.81 -3.26 -34.95
N SER A 285 6.98 -2.98 -33.98
CA SER A 285 7.43 -2.43 -32.71
C SER A 285 7.98 -3.54 -31.79
N GLU A 286 9.20 -3.41 -31.29
CA GLU A 286 9.77 -4.31 -30.29
C GLU A 286 9.03 -4.18 -28.96
N PHE A 287 8.77 -2.95 -28.53
CA PHE A 287 7.99 -2.62 -27.32
C PHE A 287 6.65 -2.02 -27.73
N TYR A 288 5.58 -2.34 -26.99
CA TYR A 288 4.23 -1.95 -27.43
C TYR A 288 3.52 -0.97 -26.49
N VAL A 289 3.55 -1.23 -25.17
CA VAL A 289 2.99 -0.34 -24.15
C VAL A 289 4.12 0.38 -23.42
N PHE A 290 5.13 -0.40 -23.02
CA PHE A 290 6.26 0.09 -22.24
C PHE A 290 7.58 -0.28 -22.90
N SER A 291 8.51 0.67 -22.96
CA SER A 291 9.93 0.44 -23.24
C SER A 291 10.75 0.60 -21.97
N TYR A 292 11.85 -0.16 -21.85
CA TYR A 292 12.75 -0.02 -20.71
C TYR A 292 13.57 1.27 -20.82
N LEU A 293 13.49 2.14 -19.79
CA LEU A 293 14.50 3.16 -19.52
C LEU A 293 15.64 2.57 -18.69
N ASP A 294 15.26 1.73 -17.70
CA ASP A 294 16.18 0.96 -16.90
C ASP A 294 15.62 -0.46 -16.74
N PRO A 295 16.28 -1.47 -17.27
CA PRO A 295 15.80 -2.85 -17.19
C PRO A 295 15.98 -3.43 -15.78
N PRO A 296 15.19 -4.45 -15.41
CA PRO A 296 15.29 -5.05 -14.09
C PRO A 296 16.65 -5.75 -13.89
N ALA A 297 17.28 -5.49 -12.75
CA ALA A 297 18.56 -6.04 -12.38
C ALA A 297 18.47 -6.98 -11.16
N VAL A 298 19.46 -7.86 -11.00
CA VAL A 298 19.63 -8.63 -9.76
C VAL A 298 20.20 -7.68 -8.72
N MET A 299 19.45 -7.45 -7.65
CA MET A 299 19.87 -6.54 -6.59
C MET A 299 20.66 -7.31 -5.53
N GLU A 300 21.81 -6.76 -5.14
CA GLU A 300 22.67 -7.33 -4.09
C GLU A 300 22.18 -6.94 -2.70
N GLU A 301 21.59 -5.74 -2.59
CA GLU A 301 21.09 -5.23 -1.32
C GLU A 301 19.65 -5.65 -1.07
N LYS A 302 19.38 -6.09 0.16
CA LYS A 302 18.01 -6.39 0.61
C LYS A 302 17.23 -5.11 0.96
N ILE A 303 15.97 -5.07 0.63
CA ILE A 303 15.07 -3.98 1.03
C ILE A 303 14.44 -4.21 2.42
N GLY A 304 14.37 -5.46 2.87
CA GLY A 304 13.74 -5.81 4.14
C GLY A 304 14.18 -7.15 4.70
N PRO A 305 13.79 -7.42 5.94
CA PRO A 305 13.29 -6.49 6.94
C PRO A 305 14.39 -5.56 7.49
N SER A 306 14.04 -4.31 7.83
CA SER A 306 14.97 -3.40 8.50
C SER A 306 15.13 -3.79 9.97
N ARG A 307 16.12 -4.66 10.25
CA ARG A 307 16.35 -5.25 11.57
C ARG A 307 16.52 -4.21 12.68
N SER A 308 17.21 -3.11 12.37
CA SER A 308 17.39 -1.99 13.30
C SER A 308 16.06 -1.35 13.71
N LYS A 309 15.12 -1.15 12.79
CA LYS A 309 13.81 -0.58 13.11
C LYS A 309 12.98 -1.48 14.02
N ILE A 310 13.03 -2.81 13.80
CA ILE A 310 12.34 -3.80 14.64
C ILE A 310 12.93 -3.80 16.06
N SER A 311 14.24 -3.74 16.19
CA SER A 311 14.94 -3.71 17.49
C SER A 311 14.63 -2.42 18.26
N ILE A 312 14.62 -1.27 17.58
CA ILE A 312 14.25 0.02 18.19
C ILE A 312 12.80 0.00 18.66
N LEU A 313 11.89 -0.55 17.84
CA LEU A 313 10.48 -0.67 18.22
C LEU A 313 10.31 -1.55 19.45
N GLY A 314 11.01 -2.67 19.54
CA GLY A 314 11.01 -3.55 20.71
C GLY A 314 11.52 -2.83 21.96
N PHE A 315 12.60 -2.05 21.84
CA PHE A 315 13.12 -1.24 22.93
C PHE A 315 12.09 -0.21 23.44
N VAL A 316 11.47 0.55 22.53
CA VAL A 316 10.45 1.57 22.90
C VAL A 316 9.24 0.92 23.56
N LEU A 317 8.74 -0.20 23.01
CA LEU A 317 7.61 -0.92 23.61
C LEU A 317 7.95 -1.45 24.99
N GLY A 318 9.14 -2.01 25.21
CA GLY A 318 9.59 -2.47 26.52
C GLY A 318 9.67 -1.33 27.53
N ALA A 319 10.19 -0.17 27.14
CA ALA A 319 10.26 1.01 28.01
C ALA A 319 8.86 1.53 28.39
N LEU A 320 7.96 1.67 27.41
CA LEU A 320 6.58 2.11 27.65
C LEU A 320 5.83 1.16 28.59
N LEU A 321 5.95 -0.15 28.38
CA LEU A 321 5.35 -1.16 29.26
C LEU A 321 5.93 -1.10 30.67
N GLY A 322 7.24 -0.91 30.81
CA GLY A 322 7.89 -0.74 32.10
C GLY A 322 7.37 0.47 32.87
N ILE A 323 7.25 1.62 32.22
CA ILE A 323 6.67 2.84 32.79
C ILE A 323 5.21 2.60 33.20
N PHE A 324 4.42 1.98 32.32
CA PHE A 324 3.01 1.72 32.58
C PHE A 324 2.78 0.82 33.78
N ILE A 325 3.58 -0.24 33.94
CA ILE A 325 3.49 -1.15 35.10
C ILE A 325 3.82 -0.41 36.41
N ILE A 326 4.85 0.45 36.40
CA ILE A 326 5.20 1.23 37.60
C ILE A 326 4.09 2.20 37.97
N LEU A 327 3.48 2.89 37.01
CA LEU A 327 2.36 3.79 37.23
C LEU A 327 1.16 3.04 37.82
N ILE A 328 0.84 1.85 37.30
CA ILE A 328 -0.22 1.02 37.84
C ILE A 328 0.10 0.62 39.28
N GLN A 329 1.30 0.13 39.55
CA GLN A 329 1.72 -0.24 40.94
C GLN A 329 1.60 0.94 41.89
N PHE A 330 1.97 2.14 41.43
CA PHE A 330 1.86 3.36 42.22
C PHE A 330 0.39 3.69 42.57
N ILE A 331 -0.51 3.63 41.56
CA ILE A 331 -1.95 3.90 41.79
C ILE A 331 -2.55 2.90 42.78
N PHE A 332 -2.23 1.61 42.63
CA PHE A 332 -2.74 0.58 43.53
C PHE A 332 -2.12 0.64 44.94
N ALA A 333 -0.86 1.04 45.06
CA ALA A 333 -0.22 1.25 46.38
C ALA A 333 -0.82 2.44 47.12
N ASN A 334 -1.12 3.53 46.40
CA ASN A 334 -1.71 4.74 46.95
C ASN A 334 -3.20 4.55 47.37
N LYS A 335 -3.91 3.59 46.80
CA LYS A 335 -5.30 3.26 47.13
C LYS A 335 -5.42 2.38 48.38
N LYS A 336 -4.30 1.80 48.86
CA LYS A 336 -4.28 0.87 49.99
C LYS A 336 -3.89 1.56 51.34
N ASN A 337 -3.44 2.79 51.26
CA ASN A 337 -3.22 3.70 52.39
C ASN A 337 -4.34 4.74 52.46
#